data_baa072e57a12961435356e72dc1c54d6
#
_entry.id   baa072e57a12961435356e72dc1c54d6
#
_cell.length_a   1.000
_cell.length_b   1.000
_cell.length_c   1.000
_cell.angle_alpha   90.00
_cell.angle_beta   90.00
_cell.angle_gamma   90.00
#
_symmetry.space_group_name_H-M   'P 1'
#
loop_
_entity.id
_entity.type
_entity.pdbx_description
1 polymer ?
#
loop_
_entity_poly.entity_id
_entity_poly.type
_entity_poly.pdbx_seq_one_letter_code
_entity_poly.pdbx_strand_id
1 'polypeptide(L)'
;IVGLDAKRNICAVASVRVLRGIHEAATAVVSAFIHPHWRGRGVGRALLYWQDGRARQMLVEAFGAESEVPASISNLVDAHMTDRRRLYIAAGFFAKRTYQVMYRDLAGGEVPVPARHGYRILPWNEVPQEQIRAIHMEAFQQAFRSPLRALWWDDAMNHFDPRWSFVAVDAQGEVVGYAITGRPAQRWVATGRSEAYIYLLGVAEAHRGRSIASALVGHAVAAA
;
A
#
# COMPACT_ATOMS: atom_id res chain seq x y z
N ILE A 1 18.07 10.69 -6.90
CA ILE A 1 18.72 11.50 -7.94
C ILE A 1 17.77 12.51 -8.53
N VAL A 2 18.28 13.64 -8.95
CA VAL A 2 17.54 14.71 -9.61
C VAL A 2 18.24 15.02 -10.94
N GLY A 3 17.49 15.03 -12.03
CA GLY A 3 17.95 15.47 -13.35
C GLY A 3 17.65 16.95 -13.53
N LEU A 4 18.65 17.71 -13.96
CA LEU A 4 18.54 19.15 -14.21
C LEU A 4 18.77 19.44 -15.70
N ASP A 5 18.09 20.45 -16.23
CA ASP A 5 18.40 21.00 -17.53
C ASP A 5 19.59 22.00 -17.46
N ALA A 6 19.99 22.56 -18.60
CA ALA A 6 21.07 23.51 -18.69
C ALA A 6 20.84 24.81 -17.89
N LYS A 7 19.57 25.13 -17.59
CA LYS A 7 19.16 26.26 -16.74
C LYS A 7 18.98 25.87 -15.27
N ARG A 8 19.37 24.65 -14.91
CA ARG A 8 19.21 24.05 -13.56
C ARG A 8 17.75 23.86 -13.11
N ASN A 9 16.79 23.81 -14.01
CA ASN A 9 15.42 23.42 -13.69
C ASN A 9 15.35 21.90 -13.55
N ILE A 10 14.53 21.43 -12.60
CA ILE A 10 14.29 19.99 -12.40
C ILE A 10 13.51 19.43 -13.60
N CYS A 11 14.12 18.56 -14.37
CA CYS A 11 13.49 17.87 -15.49
C CYS A 11 13.10 16.42 -15.20
N ALA A 12 13.73 15.81 -14.21
CA ALA A 12 13.40 14.45 -13.78
C ALA A 12 13.82 14.19 -12.33
N VAL A 13 13.12 13.27 -11.67
CA VAL A 13 13.45 12.77 -10.32
C VAL A 13 13.34 11.26 -10.35
N ALA A 14 14.30 10.55 -9.73
CA ALA A 14 14.25 9.11 -9.55
C ALA A 14 14.74 8.71 -8.16
N SER A 15 14.09 7.72 -7.60
CA SER A 15 14.45 7.14 -6.30
C SER A 15 14.56 5.61 -6.38
N VAL A 16 15.37 5.08 -5.48
CA VAL A 16 15.48 3.65 -5.19
C VAL A 16 15.41 3.51 -3.67
N ARG A 17 14.58 2.60 -3.20
CA ARG A 17 14.43 2.29 -1.76
C ARG A 17 14.46 0.79 -1.56
N VAL A 18 15.39 0.29 -0.77
CA VAL A 18 15.39 -1.11 -0.32
C VAL A 18 14.49 -1.23 0.90
N LEU A 19 13.61 -2.22 0.88
CA LEU A 19 12.70 -2.53 1.96
C LEU A 19 13.45 -3.35 3.02
N ARG A 20 13.71 -2.72 4.16
CA ARG A 20 14.40 -3.35 5.30
C ARG A 20 13.40 -4.04 6.24
N GLY A 21 13.88 -4.97 7.07
CA GLY A 21 13.04 -5.70 8.02
C GLY A 21 12.25 -6.86 7.41
N ILE A 22 12.54 -7.23 6.17
CA ILE A 22 11.96 -8.35 5.47
C ILE A 22 13.07 -9.36 5.23
N HIS A 23 13.03 -10.49 5.94
CA HIS A 23 14.06 -11.52 5.84
C HIS A 23 13.77 -12.57 4.77
N GLU A 24 12.54 -12.66 4.30
CA GLU A 24 12.07 -13.68 3.35
C GLU A 24 12.24 -13.29 1.87
N ALA A 25 12.44 -12.00 1.58
CA ALA A 25 12.62 -11.49 0.21
C ALA A 25 13.35 -10.14 0.20
N ALA A 26 14.41 -10.05 -0.56
CA ALA A 26 15.14 -8.81 -0.80
C ALA A 26 14.43 -7.98 -1.87
N THR A 27 13.80 -6.88 -1.50
CA THR A 27 13.01 -6.07 -2.45
C THR A 27 13.48 -4.63 -2.49
N ALA A 28 13.78 -4.15 -3.69
CA ALA A 28 13.98 -2.74 -3.97
C ALA A 28 12.74 -2.17 -4.69
N VAL A 29 12.30 -0.99 -4.28
CA VAL A 29 11.23 -0.24 -4.95
C VAL A 29 11.83 0.93 -5.69
N VAL A 30 11.50 1.07 -6.96
CA VAL A 30 11.95 2.16 -7.82
C VAL A 30 10.79 3.09 -8.18
N SER A 31 11.05 4.39 -8.23
CA SER A 31 10.07 5.38 -8.67
C SER A 31 10.78 6.48 -9.45
N ALA A 32 10.16 6.96 -10.54
CA ALA A 32 10.69 8.06 -11.33
C ALA A 32 9.57 8.92 -11.90
N PHE A 33 9.85 10.24 -11.96
CA PHE A 33 8.98 11.22 -12.59
C PHE A 33 9.81 12.05 -13.57
N ILE A 34 9.25 12.27 -14.76
CA ILE A 34 9.87 13.06 -15.82
C ILE A 34 8.89 14.17 -16.17
N HIS A 35 9.39 15.40 -16.13
CA HIS A 35 8.62 16.56 -16.54
C HIS A 35 8.08 16.35 -17.96
N PRO A 36 6.81 16.64 -18.27
CA PRO A 36 6.18 16.32 -19.56
C PRO A 36 7.00 16.78 -20.77
N HIS A 37 7.58 17.97 -20.72
CA HIS A 37 8.42 18.53 -21.79
C HIS A 37 9.68 17.71 -22.10
N TRP A 38 10.14 16.88 -21.18
CA TRP A 38 11.35 16.05 -21.32
C TRP A 38 11.04 14.57 -21.64
N ARG A 39 9.77 14.22 -21.82
CA ARG A 39 9.36 12.89 -22.25
C ARG A 39 9.72 12.62 -23.71
N GLY A 40 9.79 11.35 -24.10
CA GLY A 40 10.13 10.94 -25.48
C GLY A 40 11.58 11.17 -25.89
N ARG A 41 12.46 11.64 -25.00
CA ARG A 41 13.87 11.96 -25.26
C ARG A 41 14.87 10.96 -24.70
N GLY A 42 14.45 9.75 -24.36
CA GLY A 42 15.32 8.72 -23.79
C GLY A 42 15.58 8.83 -22.28
N VAL A 43 15.20 9.94 -21.61
CA VAL A 43 15.44 10.20 -20.18
C VAL A 43 14.89 9.06 -19.31
N GLY A 44 13.68 8.56 -19.61
CA GLY A 44 13.07 7.45 -18.84
C GLY A 44 13.89 6.17 -18.89
N ARG A 45 14.45 5.84 -20.05
CA ARG A 45 15.31 4.67 -20.22
C ARG A 45 16.63 4.82 -19.44
N ALA A 46 17.24 5.99 -19.50
CA ALA A 46 18.47 6.28 -18.75
C ALA A 46 18.25 6.21 -17.25
N LEU A 47 17.13 6.76 -16.75
CA LEU A 47 16.77 6.67 -15.33
C LEU A 47 16.51 5.24 -14.88
N LEU A 48 15.78 4.46 -15.66
CA LEU A 48 15.48 3.06 -15.32
C LEU A 48 16.77 2.22 -15.29
N TYR A 49 17.68 2.44 -16.23
CA TYR A 49 18.99 1.79 -16.22
C TYR A 49 19.79 2.13 -14.96
N TRP A 50 19.83 3.42 -14.60
CA TRP A 50 20.48 3.85 -13.36
C TRP A 50 19.80 3.23 -12.12
N GLN A 51 18.46 3.20 -12.08
CA GLN A 51 17.69 2.62 -10.97
C GLN A 51 17.98 1.12 -10.82
N ASP A 52 18.04 0.37 -11.92
CA ASP A 52 18.36 -1.06 -11.88
C ASP A 52 19.75 -1.30 -11.29
N GLY A 53 20.78 -0.61 -11.77
CA GLY A 53 22.13 -0.70 -11.23
C GLY A 53 22.22 -0.31 -9.75
N ARG A 54 21.59 0.81 -9.38
CA ARG A 54 21.58 1.28 -7.99
C ARG A 54 20.80 0.35 -7.06
N ALA A 55 19.67 -0.19 -7.53
CA ALA A 55 18.88 -1.15 -6.76
C ALA A 55 19.67 -2.42 -6.46
N ARG A 56 20.39 -2.96 -7.43
CA ARG A 56 21.26 -4.15 -7.25
C ARG A 56 22.37 -3.87 -6.23
N GLN A 57 23.05 -2.74 -6.34
CA GLN A 57 24.07 -2.33 -5.35
C GLN A 57 23.48 -2.26 -3.95
N MET A 58 22.35 -1.57 -3.77
CA MET A 58 21.72 -1.40 -2.46
C MET A 58 21.18 -2.73 -1.89
N LEU A 59 20.73 -3.66 -2.74
CA LEU A 59 20.33 -4.99 -2.32
C LEU A 59 21.53 -5.79 -1.81
N VAL A 60 22.67 -5.75 -2.51
CA VAL A 60 23.91 -6.38 -2.07
C VAL A 60 24.42 -5.74 -0.77
N GLU A 61 24.40 -4.42 -0.66
CA GLU A 61 24.78 -3.68 0.57
C GLU A 61 23.91 -4.10 1.78
N ALA A 62 22.63 -4.38 1.55
CA ALA A 62 21.66 -4.67 2.61
C ALA A 62 21.57 -6.16 3.01
N PHE A 63 21.80 -7.08 2.08
CA PHE A 63 21.56 -8.52 2.28
C PHE A 63 22.84 -9.37 2.10
N GLY A 64 23.93 -8.79 1.59
CA GLY A 64 25.17 -9.49 1.27
C GLY A 64 25.19 -10.03 -0.16
N ALA A 65 26.42 -10.14 -0.74
CA ALA A 65 26.61 -10.62 -2.09
C ALA A 65 26.29 -12.12 -2.25
N GLU A 66 26.53 -12.90 -1.20
CA GLU A 66 26.30 -14.34 -1.15
C GLU A 66 24.91 -14.73 -0.61
N SER A 67 24.00 -13.76 -0.54
CA SER A 67 22.64 -14.00 -0.01
C SER A 67 21.84 -14.87 -0.96
N GLU A 68 21.27 -15.95 -0.46
CA GLU A 68 20.33 -16.84 -1.18
C GLU A 68 18.89 -16.32 -1.15
N VAL A 69 18.63 -15.20 -0.47
CA VAL A 69 17.30 -14.61 -0.38
C VAL A 69 16.84 -14.12 -1.77
N PRO A 70 15.67 -14.55 -2.24
CA PRO A 70 15.15 -14.12 -3.54
C PRO A 70 15.07 -12.59 -3.64
N ALA A 71 15.75 -12.01 -4.62
CA ALA A 71 15.81 -10.57 -4.82
C ALA A 71 14.88 -10.10 -5.94
N SER A 72 14.27 -8.94 -5.76
CA SER A 72 13.40 -8.33 -6.78
C SER A 72 13.49 -6.81 -6.79
N ILE A 73 13.26 -6.23 -7.97
CA ILE A 73 13.05 -4.79 -8.16
C ILE A 73 11.59 -4.60 -8.58
N SER A 74 10.88 -3.75 -7.89
CA SER A 74 9.44 -3.54 -8.10
C SER A 74 9.09 -2.07 -8.31
N ASN A 75 7.96 -1.84 -8.99
CA ASN A 75 7.34 -0.54 -9.13
C ASN A 75 5.81 -0.68 -9.17
N LEU A 76 5.11 0.35 -8.74
CA LEU A 76 3.67 0.50 -8.93
C LEU A 76 3.41 1.44 -10.10
N VAL A 77 2.65 0.97 -11.09
CA VAL A 77 2.34 1.74 -12.31
C VAL A 77 0.84 1.72 -12.55
N ASP A 78 0.24 2.89 -12.68
CA ASP A 78 -1.18 2.99 -13.00
C ASP A 78 -1.48 2.42 -14.39
N ALA A 79 -2.63 1.74 -14.51
CA ALA A 79 -3.01 1.03 -15.73
C ALA A 79 -3.06 1.93 -16.98
N HIS A 80 -3.44 3.21 -16.82
CA HIS A 80 -3.52 4.18 -17.92
C HIS A 80 -2.15 4.71 -18.39
N MET A 81 -1.08 4.52 -17.62
CA MET A 81 0.28 4.96 -17.97
C MET A 81 0.93 4.00 -18.96
N THR A 82 0.40 3.93 -20.19
CA THR A 82 0.81 2.97 -21.21
C THR A 82 2.28 3.08 -21.60
N ASP A 83 2.80 4.30 -21.72
CA ASP A 83 4.21 4.53 -22.09
C ASP A 83 5.17 4.04 -21.00
N ARG A 84 4.81 4.29 -19.73
CA ARG A 84 5.58 3.80 -18.58
C ARG A 84 5.55 2.26 -18.54
N ARG A 85 4.38 1.66 -18.74
CA ARG A 85 4.25 0.20 -18.79
C ARG A 85 5.09 -0.42 -19.89
N ARG A 86 5.06 0.14 -21.10
CA ARG A 86 5.91 -0.30 -22.23
C ARG A 86 7.39 -0.20 -21.90
N LEU A 87 7.82 0.89 -21.25
CA LEU A 87 9.20 1.07 -20.82
C LEU A 87 9.65 -0.04 -19.86
N TYR A 88 8.84 -0.37 -18.85
CA TYR A 88 9.16 -1.43 -17.89
C TYR A 88 9.15 -2.81 -18.54
N ILE A 89 8.17 -3.13 -19.39
CA ILE A 89 8.12 -4.41 -20.12
C ILE A 89 9.36 -4.56 -21.01
N ALA A 90 9.77 -3.51 -21.74
CA ALA A 90 10.97 -3.53 -22.58
C ALA A 90 12.27 -3.71 -21.77
N ALA A 91 12.26 -3.40 -20.47
CA ALA A 91 13.36 -3.62 -19.55
C ALA A 91 13.26 -4.96 -18.77
N GLY A 92 12.37 -5.86 -19.17
CA GLY A 92 12.22 -7.19 -18.57
C GLY A 92 11.32 -7.27 -17.33
N PHE A 93 10.59 -6.20 -16.99
CA PHE A 93 9.59 -6.26 -15.93
C PHE A 93 8.31 -6.93 -16.43
N PHE A 94 7.64 -7.62 -15.53
CA PHE A 94 6.32 -8.21 -15.79
C PHE A 94 5.33 -7.82 -14.68
N ALA A 95 4.03 -7.82 -15.02
CA ALA A 95 2.98 -7.52 -14.06
C ALA A 95 2.80 -8.69 -13.09
N LYS A 96 3.20 -8.51 -11.82
CA LYS A 96 3.07 -9.51 -10.77
C LYS A 96 1.67 -9.49 -10.13
N ARG A 97 1.09 -8.29 -9.95
CA ARG A 97 -0.23 -8.08 -9.36
C ARG A 97 -0.91 -6.86 -9.98
N THR A 98 -2.24 -6.89 -9.99
CA THR A 98 -3.06 -5.73 -10.34
C THR A 98 -3.92 -5.37 -9.13
N TYR A 99 -3.96 -4.10 -8.78
CA TYR A 99 -4.82 -3.56 -7.73
C TYR A 99 -5.91 -2.71 -8.36
N GLN A 100 -7.15 -2.85 -7.88
CA GLN A 100 -8.26 -2.01 -8.29
C GLN A 100 -8.56 -1.02 -7.17
N VAL A 101 -8.61 0.27 -7.49
CA VAL A 101 -9.10 1.30 -6.57
C VAL A 101 -10.61 1.40 -6.78
N MET A 102 -11.36 1.14 -5.72
CA MET A 102 -12.82 1.21 -5.74
C MET A 102 -13.28 2.49 -5.03
N TYR A 103 -14.30 3.13 -5.58
CA TYR A 103 -14.90 4.34 -5.02
C TYR A 103 -16.35 4.10 -4.67
N ARG A 104 -16.79 4.74 -3.58
CA ARG A 104 -18.19 4.87 -3.21
C ARG A 104 -18.49 6.33 -2.93
N ASP A 105 -19.57 6.84 -3.52
CA ASP A 105 -20.12 8.16 -3.19
C ASP A 105 -20.88 8.06 -1.86
N LEU A 106 -20.49 8.90 -0.90
CA LEU A 106 -21.08 8.94 0.44
C LEU A 106 -22.40 9.74 0.46
N ALA A 107 -22.67 10.58 -0.53
CA ALA A 107 -23.94 11.27 -0.67
C ALA A 107 -25.10 10.31 -1.04
N GLY A 108 -24.82 9.08 -1.43
CA GLY A 108 -25.79 8.08 -1.89
C GLY A 108 -26.56 7.33 -0.80
N GLY A 109 -26.50 7.74 0.47
CA GLY A 109 -27.26 7.14 1.57
C GLY A 109 -26.47 6.17 2.45
N GLU A 110 -27.10 5.72 3.53
CA GLU A 110 -26.48 4.85 4.54
C GLU A 110 -26.01 3.51 3.96
N VAL A 111 -24.86 3.05 4.45
CA VAL A 111 -24.39 1.67 4.22
C VAL A 111 -25.06 0.78 5.26
N PRO A 112 -25.82 -0.24 4.87
CA PRO A 112 -26.33 -1.19 5.83
C PRO A 112 -25.17 -1.85 6.58
N VAL A 113 -25.14 -1.67 7.89
CA VAL A 113 -24.18 -2.36 8.75
C VAL A 113 -24.82 -3.68 9.17
N PRO A 114 -24.37 -4.83 8.68
CA PRO A 114 -24.97 -6.09 9.03
C PRO A 114 -24.80 -6.39 10.51
N ALA A 115 -25.90 -6.58 11.21
CA ALA A 115 -25.87 -7.12 12.57
C ALA A 115 -25.30 -8.55 12.55
N ARG A 116 -24.31 -8.84 13.36
CA ARG A 116 -23.69 -10.16 13.45
C ARG A 116 -23.75 -10.70 14.87
N HIS A 117 -24.42 -11.82 15.05
CA HIS A 117 -24.40 -12.53 16.31
C HIS A 117 -22.99 -13.02 16.64
N GLY A 118 -22.56 -12.78 17.87
CA GLY A 118 -21.27 -13.25 18.37
C GLY A 118 -20.07 -12.34 18.04
N TYR A 119 -20.27 -11.21 17.34
CA TYR A 119 -19.22 -10.23 17.07
C TYR A 119 -19.66 -8.83 17.44
N ARG A 120 -18.70 -8.01 17.90
CA ARG A 120 -18.89 -6.57 18.18
C ARG A 120 -17.89 -5.79 17.36
N ILE A 121 -18.32 -4.65 16.83
CA ILE A 121 -17.43 -3.68 16.20
C ILE A 121 -17.18 -2.56 17.21
N LEU A 122 -15.92 -2.35 17.52
CA LEU A 122 -15.45 -1.38 18.50
C LEU A 122 -14.68 -0.25 17.81
N PRO A 123 -14.73 0.98 18.34
CA PRO A 123 -13.80 2.04 17.95
C PRO A 123 -12.35 1.60 18.15
N TRP A 124 -11.46 2.09 17.29
CA TRP A 124 -10.05 1.73 17.32
C TRP A 124 -9.38 1.89 18.70
N ASN A 125 -9.71 3.00 19.39
CA ASN A 125 -9.07 3.35 20.67
C ASN A 125 -9.48 2.46 21.85
N GLU A 126 -10.46 1.58 21.68
CA GLU A 126 -10.89 0.65 22.73
C GLU A 126 -10.07 -0.64 22.80
N VAL A 127 -9.15 -0.82 21.85
CA VAL A 127 -8.35 -2.05 21.74
C VAL A 127 -6.85 -1.72 21.63
N PRO A 128 -5.97 -2.42 22.36
CA PRO A 128 -4.53 -2.23 22.24
C PRO A 128 -4.04 -2.49 20.81
N GLN A 129 -3.26 -1.55 20.28
CA GLN A 129 -2.78 -1.58 18.88
C GLN A 129 -1.96 -2.83 18.57
N GLU A 130 -1.24 -3.37 19.54
CA GLU A 130 -0.44 -4.59 19.39
C GLU A 130 -1.30 -5.80 19.04
N GLN A 131 -2.49 -5.93 19.63
CA GLN A 131 -3.43 -7.01 19.32
C GLN A 131 -3.95 -6.88 17.88
N ILE A 132 -4.27 -5.67 17.45
CA ILE A 132 -4.73 -5.41 16.07
C ILE A 132 -3.61 -5.70 15.09
N ARG A 133 -2.37 -5.29 15.40
CA ARG A 133 -1.20 -5.57 14.56
C ARG A 133 -0.92 -7.06 14.44
N ALA A 134 -1.13 -7.85 15.49
CA ALA A 134 -0.99 -9.30 15.45
C ALA A 134 -1.93 -9.92 14.41
N ILE A 135 -3.21 -9.51 14.39
CA ILE A 135 -4.18 -9.95 13.38
C ILE A 135 -3.80 -9.51 11.97
N HIS A 136 -3.22 -8.33 11.80
CA HIS A 136 -2.70 -7.90 10.51
C HIS A 136 -1.61 -8.84 10.01
N MET A 137 -0.63 -9.13 10.85
CA MET A 137 0.49 -10.00 10.48
C MET A 137 0.02 -11.40 10.09
N GLU A 138 -0.93 -11.97 10.84
CA GLU A 138 -1.53 -13.27 10.54
C GLU A 138 -2.33 -13.26 9.23
N ALA A 139 -3.31 -12.36 9.12
CA ALA A 139 -4.24 -12.30 7.99
C ALA A 139 -3.51 -12.09 6.65
N PHE A 140 -2.47 -11.27 6.62
CA PHE A 140 -1.72 -10.97 5.41
C PHE A 140 -0.59 -11.98 5.13
N GLN A 141 -0.11 -12.71 6.11
CA GLN A 141 0.83 -13.80 5.90
C GLN A 141 0.21 -14.88 5.02
N GLN A 142 -1.00 -15.31 5.36
CA GLN A 142 -1.69 -16.39 4.66
C GLN A 142 -2.24 -15.96 3.30
N ALA A 143 -2.92 -14.80 3.24
CA ALA A 143 -3.59 -14.34 2.04
C ALA A 143 -2.63 -13.92 0.92
N PHE A 144 -1.52 -13.31 1.25
CA PHE A 144 -0.62 -12.72 0.26
C PHE A 144 0.78 -13.32 0.27
N ARG A 145 1.15 -14.07 1.30
CA ARG A 145 2.55 -14.51 1.53
C ARG A 145 3.52 -13.37 1.24
N SER A 146 3.10 -12.15 1.60
CA SER A 146 3.85 -10.95 1.24
C SER A 146 4.77 -10.55 2.37
N PRO A 147 6.06 -10.42 2.11
CA PRO A 147 6.98 -9.86 3.07
C PRO A 147 6.71 -8.38 3.36
N LEU A 148 5.85 -7.72 2.56
CA LEU A 148 5.54 -6.28 2.67
C LEU A 148 4.49 -5.95 3.73
N ARG A 149 3.92 -6.96 4.42
CA ARG A 149 2.81 -6.74 5.36
C ARG A 149 3.13 -5.73 6.48
N ALA A 150 4.34 -5.80 7.05
CA ALA A 150 4.75 -4.84 8.08
C ALA A 150 4.83 -3.41 7.53
N LEU A 151 5.34 -3.25 6.31
CA LEU A 151 5.43 -1.94 5.64
C LEU A 151 4.07 -1.37 5.29
N TRP A 152 3.10 -2.21 4.90
CA TRP A 152 1.73 -1.77 4.66
C TRP A 152 1.08 -1.27 5.95
N TRP A 153 1.35 -1.93 7.07
CA TRP A 153 0.91 -1.44 8.37
C TRP A 153 1.50 -0.08 8.69
N ASP A 154 2.82 0.06 8.61
CA ASP A 154 3.51 1.31 8.92
C ASP A 154 3.07 2.45 7.98
N ASP A 155 2.87 2.16 6.69
CA ASP A 155 2.37 3.13 5.71
C ASP A 155 0.94 3.56 6.01
N ALA A 156 0.05 2.63 6.35
CA ALA A 156 -1.33 2.91 6.72
C ALA A 156 -1.41 3.78 7.99
N MET A 157 -0.56 3.50 8.99
CA MET A 157 -0.52 4.25 10.24
C MET A 157 -0.07 5.71 10.06
N ASN A 158 0.70 6.03 9.00
CA ASN A 158 1.06 7.42 8.67
C ASN A 158 -0.14 8.29 8.24
N HIS A 159 -1.25 7.66 7.83
CA HIS A 159 -2.44 8.34 7.33
C HIS A 159 -3.69 8.05 8.15
N PHE A 160 -3.53 7.28 9.21
CA PHE A 160 -4.57 6.77 10.07
C PHE A 160 -5.39 7.87 10.76
N ASP A 161 -6.72 7.66 10.79
CA ASP A 161 -7.64 8.44 11.61
C ASP A 161 -8.42 7.47 12.52
N PRO A 162 -8.22 7.55 13.86
CA PRO A 162 -8.87 6.62 14.79
C PRO A 162 -10.40 6.76 14.82
N ARG A 163 -10.95 7.90 14.43
CA ARG A 163 -12.40 8.15 14.40
C ARG A 163 -13.11 7.36 13.31
N TRP A 164 -12.37 6.98 12.23
CA TRP A 164 -12.89 6.26 11.08
C TRP A 164 -12.40 4.81 11.03
N SER A 165 -11.64 4.38 12.02
CA SER A 165 -11.03 3.05 12.07
C SER A 165 -11.68 2.21 13.15
N PHE A 166 -11.89 0.92 12.85
CA PHE A 166 -12.67 0.03 13.68
C PHE A 166 -12.03 -1.33 13.83
N VAL A 167 -12.37 -2.01 14.92
CA VAL A 167 -11.90 -3.34 15.27
C VAL A 167 -13.10 -4.26 15.52
N ALA A 168 -13.02 -5.47 15.02
CA ALA A 168 -14.00 -6.52 15.31
C ALA A 168 -13.45 -7.45 16.39
N VAL A 169 -14.26 -7.72 17.41
CA VAL A 169 -13.97 -8.69 18.46
C VAL A 169 -15.06 -9.76 18.51
N ASP A 170 -14.69 -10.96 18.92
CA ASP A 170 -15.63 -12.07 19.13
C ASP A 170 -16.34 -12.01 20.48
N ALA A 171 -17.08 -13.05 20.83
CA ALA A 171 -17.83 -13.15 22.09
C ALA A 171 -16.92 -13.22 23.33
N GLN A 172 -15.67 -13.64 23.16
CA GLN A 172 -14.65 -13.70 24.21
C GLN A 172 -13.89 -12.38 24.37
N GLY A 173 -14.07 -11.44 23.43
CA GLY A 173 -13.39 -10.16 23.40
C GLY A 173 -12.06 -10.21 22.62
N GLU A 174 -11.74 -11.32 21.97
CA GLU A 174 -10.54 -11.47 21.17
C GLU A 174 -10.66 -10.73 19.83
N VAL A 175 -9.60 -10.07 19.41
CA VAL A 175 -9.56 -9.35 18.14
C VAL A 175 -9.58 -10.35 16.98
N VAL A 176 -10.54 -10.18 16.07
CA VAL A 176 -10.71 -11.07 14.91
C VAL A 176 -10.65 -10.34 13.56
N GLY A 177 -10.66 -9.02 13.58
CA GLY A 177 -10.57 -8.23 12.36
C GLY A 177 -10.43 -6.74 12.64
N TYR A 178 -10.06 -5.99 11.61
CA TYR A 178 -9.86 -4.55 11.72
C TYR A 178 -10.02 -3.85 10.37
N ALA A 179 -10.32 -2.54 10.40
CA ALA A 179 -10.23 -1.63 9.27
C ALA A 179 -9.43 -0.40 9.68
N ILE A 180 -8.36 -0.10 8.95
CA ILE A 180 -7.62 1.17 9.06
C ILE A 180 -8.09 2.10 7.96
N THR A 181 -8.67 3.21 8.38
CA THR A 181 -9.19 4.25 7.50
C THR A 181 -8.51 5.58 7.85
N GLY A 182 -8.34 6.44 6.87
CA GLY A 182 -7.73 7.73 7.14
C GLY A 182 -7.87 8.71 5.99
N ARG A 183 -7.19 9.84 6.12
CA ARG A 183 -7.26 10.98 5.21
C ARG A 183 -6.10 10.98 4.21
N PRO A 184 -6.34 10.81 2.92
CA PRO A 184 -5.33 11.09 1.91
C PRO A 184 -5.24 12.61 1.63
N ALA A 185 -4.79 13.40 2.61
CA ALA A 185 -4.84 14.86 2.56
C ALA A 185 -4.19 15.45 1.30
N GLN A 186 -3.11 14.85 0.80
CA GLN A 186 -2.46 15.28 -0.44
C GLN A 186 -3.37 15.11 -1.67
N ARG A 187 -4.21 14.06 -1.66
CA ARG A 187 -5.19 13.85 -2.74
C ARG A 187 -6.31 14.87 -2.69
N TRP A 188 -6.76 15.27 -1.50
CA TRP A 188 -7.77 16.31 -1.35
C TRP A 188 -7.33 17.61 -2.00
N VAL A 189 -6.08 18.01 -1.74
CA VAL A 189 -5.50 19.21 -2.37
C VAL A 189 -5.41 19.04 -3.90
N ALA A 190 -5.02 17.88 -4.38
CA ALA A 190 -4.84 17.63 -5.82
C ALA A 190 -6.16 17.48 -6.58
N THR A 191 -7.20 16.91 -5.96
CA THR A 191 -8.48 16.59 -6.62
C THR A 191 -9.59 17.60 -6.30
N GLY A 192 -9.43 18.43 -5.26
CA GLY A 192 -10.48 19.29 -4.73
C GLY A 192 -11.65 18.52 -4.07
N ARG A 193 -11.49 17.22 -3.80
CA ARG A 193 -12.52 16.37 -3.22
C ARG A 193 -12.06 15.83 -1.87
N SER A 194 -12.96 15.89 -0.87
CA SER A 194 -12.76 15.23 0.40
C SER A 194 -13.01 13.73 0.24
N GLU A 195 -12.05 12.91 0.66
CA GLU A 195 -12.13 11.46 0.55
C GLU A 195 -11.68 10.83 1.88
N ALA A 196 -12.36 9.77 2.31
CA ALA A 196 -11.82 8.79 3.25
C ALA A 196 -11.24 7.62 2.46
N TYR A 197 -10.14 7.06 2.92
CA TYR A 197 -9.50 5.92 2.27
C TYR A 197 -9.31 4.78 3.25
N ILE A 198 -9.85 3.60 2.92
CA ILE A 198 -9.60 2.38 3.69
C ILE A 198 -8.25 1.82 3.22
N TYR A 199 -7.22 2.01 4.02
CA TYR A 199 -5.86 1.60 3.73
C TYR A 199 -5.66 0.09 3.90
N LEU A 200 -6.21 -0.45 4.99
CA LEU A 200 -6.11 -1.86 5.33
C LEU A 200 -7.42 -2.39 5.88
N LEU A 201 -7.75 -3.61 5.49
CA LEU A 201 -8.88 -4.37 6.00
C LEU A 201 -8.41 -5.83 6.17
N GLY A 202 -8.47 -6.34 7.37
CA GLY A 202 -8.04 -7.70 7.68
C GLY A 202 -9.06 -8.42 8.56
N VAL A 203 -9.22 -9.73 8.31
CA VAL A 203 -10.00 -10.65 9.16
C VAL A 203 -9.20 -11.93 9.31
N ALA A 204 -9.04 -12.38 10.55
CA ALA A 204 -8.40 -13.65 10.88
C ALA A 204 -9.07 -14.81 10.12
N GLU A 205 -8.28 -15.76 9.64
CA GLU A 205 -8.75 -16.82 8.74
C GLU A 205 -9.93 -17.60 9.29
N ALA A 206 -9.85 -18.01 10.56
CA ALA A 206 -10.89 -18.77 11.25
C ALA A 206 -12.25 -18.06 11.33
N HIS A 207 -12.26 -16.74 11.11
CA HIS A 207 -13.45 -15.87 11.22
C HIS A 207 -13.94 -15.32 9.86
N ARG A 208 -13.31 -15.73 8.75
CA ARG A 208 -13.72 -15.32 7.39
C ARG A 208 -15.08 -15.94 7.01
N GLY A 209 -15.71 -15.35 6.00
CA GLY A 209 -17.03 -15.81 5.53
C GLY A 209 -18.20 -15.42 6.46
N ARG A 210 -17.95 -14.68 7.54
CA ARG A 210 -18.95 -14.29 8.53
C ARG A 210 -19.37 -12.81 8.44
N SER A 211 -19.13 -12.16 7.30
CA SER A 211 -19.39 -10.75 6.96
C SER A 211 -18.78 -9.71 7.92
N ILE A 212 -17.73 -10.09 8.66
CA ILE A 212 -17.02 -9.17 9.57
C ILE A 212 -16.41 -8.02 8.76
N ALA A 213 -15.79 -8.31 7.62
CA ALA A 213 -15.23 -7.28 6.74
C ALA A 213 -16.31 -6.28 6.27
N SER A 214 -17.51 -6.76 5.91
CA SER A 214 -18.62 -5.89 5.52
C SER A 214 -19.09 -5.00 6.66
N ALA A 215 -19.14 -5.52 7.89
CA ALA A 215 -19.49 -4.74 9.07
C ALA A 215 -18.43 -3.66 9.36
N LEU A 216 -17.15 -4.00 9.30
CA LEU A 216 -16.04 -3.06 9.48
C LEU A 216 -16.09 -1.92 8.45
N VAL A 217 -16.28 -2.27 7.17
CA VAL A 217 -16.43 -1.28 6.09
C VAL A 217 -17.67 -0.41 6.30
N GLY A 218 -18.80 -1.01 6.71
CA GLY A 218 -20.03 -0.28 7.00
C GLY A 218 -19.83 0.78 8.10
N HIS A 219 -19.16 0.43 9.20
CA HIS A 219 -18.83 1.37 10.27
C HIS A 219 -17.86 2.47 9.81
N ALA A 220 -16.81 2.10 9.06
CA ALA A 220 -15.86 3.07 8.54
C ALA A 220 -16.52 4.08 7.58
N VAL A 221 -17.42 3.62 6.72
CA VAL A 221 -18.17 4.47 5.78
C VAL A 221 -19.17 5.37 6.50
N ALA A 222 -19.84 4.85 7.55
CA ALA A 222 -20.80 5.64 8.33
C ALA A 222 -20.11 6.73 9.19
N ALA A 223 -18.85 6.53 9.54
CA ALA A 223 -18.07 7.47 10.35
C ALA A 223 -17.33 8.54 9.53
N ALA A 224 -17.14 8.31 8.23
CA ALA A 224 -16.39 9.19 7.32
C ALA A 224 -17.24 10.30 6.71
#